data_1cc6aece7e8fe8f5998714e4ee87fa1a
#
_entry.id   1cc6aece7e8fe8f5998714e4ee87fa1a
#
_cell.length_a   1.000
_cell.length_b   1.000
_cell.length_c   1.000
_cell.angle_alpha   90.00
_cell.angle_beta   90.00
_cell.angle_gamma   90.00
#
_symmetry.space_group_name_H-M   'P 1'
#
loop_
_entity.id
_entity.type
_entity.pdbx_description
1 polymer ?
#
loop_
_entity_poly.entity_id
_entity_poly.type
_entity_poly.pdbx_seq_one_letter_code
_entity_poly.pdbx_strand_id
1 'polypeptide(L)'
;MIIQEDDFKAEQLSDDSIFWDLNLLRTKKKRDGTIVDELGDTIYGLPLDSVMKRIVANRIARNNKDKAITMKQYLDEWKQEMVKLSNLSLSDK
;
A
#
# COMPACT_ATOMS: atom_id res chain seq x y z
N MET A 1 5.95 3.52 15.95
CA MET A 1 4.53 3.49 15.52
C MET A 1 4.38 2.52 14.37
N ILE A 2 3.31 1.73 14.39
CA ILE A 2 2.98 0.80 13.30
C ILE A 2 1.59 1.14 12.80
N ILE A 3 1.46 1.32 11.48
CA ILE A 3 0.17 1.49 10.81
C ILE A 3 -0.04 0.25 9.96
N GLN A 4 -1.11 -0.49 10.24
CA GLN A 4 -1.36 -1.74 9.54
C GLN A 4 -2.82 -1.85 9.13
N GLU A 5 -3.02 -2.22 7.86
CA GLU A 5 -4.30 -2.55 7.26
C GLU A 5 -4.20 -3.93 6.61
N ASP A 6 -5.28 -4.38 5.97
CA ASP A 6 -5.30 -5.70 5.35
C ASP A 6 -4.27 -5.84 4.22
N ASP A 7 -3.93 -4.74 3.56
CA ASP A 7 -3.08 -4.75 2.37
C ASP A 7 -1.69 -4.14 2.56
N PHE A 8 -1.35 -3.67 3.75
CA PHE A 8 -0.02 -3.14 4.02
C PHE A 8 0.32 -3.11 5.50
N LYS A 9 1.61 -2.99 5.78
CA LYS A 9 2.15 -2.69 7.10
C LYS A 9 3.23 -1.64 6.92
N ALA A 10 3.11 -0.53 7.63
CA ALA A 10 4.11 0.52 7.65
C ALA A 10 4.62 0.71 9.08
N GLU A 11 5.92 0.62 9.28
CA GLU A 11 6.55 0.73 10.59
C GLU A 11 7.53 1.89 10.60
N GLN A 12 7.31 2.84 11.49
CA GLN A 12 8.21 3.96 11.70
C GLN A 12 9.48 3.46 12.39
N LEU A 13 10.66 3.85 11.88
CA LEU A 13 11.94 3.38 12.41
C LEU A 13 12.17 3.76 13.86
N SER A 14 11.71 4.97 14.24
CA SER A 14 11.71 5.42 15.63
C SER A 14 10.62 6.48 15.77
N ASP A 15 10.23 6.82 17.00
CA ASP A 15 9.09 7.72 17.24
C ASP A 15 9.29 9.12 16.66
N ASP A 16 10.52 9.54 16.45
CA ASP A 16 10.85 10.85 15.87
C ASP A 16 11.40 10.76 14.45
N SER A 17 11.42 9.57 13.86
CA SER A 17 11.93 9.38 12.51
C SER A 17 10.91 9.82 11.46
N ILE A 18 11.41 10.41 10.35
CA ILE A 18 10.59 10.68 9.17
C ILE A 18 10.56 9.49 8.20
N PHE A 19 11.30 8.43 8.50
CA PHE A 19 11.42 7.27 7.61
C PHE A 19 10.63 6.08 8.13
N TRP A 20 10.10 5.31 7.18
CA TRP A 20 9.25 4.17 7.43
C TRP A 20 9.71 2.95 6.65
N ASP A 21 9.48 1.77 7.21
CA ASP A 21 9.62 0.52 6.49
C ASP A 21 8.23 0.04 6.07
N LEU A 22 8.11 -0.45 4.84
CA LEU A 22 6.81 -0.77 4.24
C LEU A 22 6.78 -2.19 3.71
N ASN A 23 5.71 -2.92 4.04
CA ASN A 23 5.37 -4.20 3.44
C ASN A 23 4.02 -4.05 2.72
N LEU A 24 3.97 -4.44 1.45
CA LEU A 24 2.76 -4.39 0.65
C LEU A 24 2.24 -5.80 0.37
N LEU A 25 0.92 -5.94 0.34
CA LEU A 25 0.29 -7.20 -0.01
C LEU A 25 0.58 -7.55 -1.46
N ARG A 26 1.03 -8.78 -1.70
CA ARG A 26 1.35 -9.30 -3.02
C ARG A 26 0.73 -10.65 -3.23
N THR A 27 0.40 -10.93 -4.50
CA THR A 27 -0.05 -12.27 -4.91
C THR A 27 1.19 -13.11 -5.22
N LYS A 28 1.27 -14.28 -4.57
CA LYS A 28 2.41 -15.19 -4.73
C LYS A 28 1.90 -16.57 -5.12
N LYS A 29 2.57 -17.19 -6.10
CA LYS A 29 2.30 -18.57 -6.50
C LYS A 29 3.26 -19.50 -5.75
N LYS A 30 2.71 -20.44 -5.00
CA LYS A 30 3.50 -21.46 -4.29
C LYS A 30 3.94 -22.57 -5.23
N ARG A 31 4.89 -23.41 -4.77
CA ARG A 31 5.41 -24.51 -5.56
C ARG A 31 4.33 -25.53 -5.96
N ASP A 32 3.31 -25.69 -5.15
CA ASP A 32 2.19 -26.60 -5.40
C ASP A 32 1.15 -26.01 -6.36
N GLY A 33 1.36 -24.80 -6.86
CA GLY A 33 0.44 -24.11 -7.75
C GLY A 33 -0.59 -23.24 -7.05
N THR A 34 -0.65 -23.27 -5.73
CA THR A 34 -1.60 -22.46 -4.95
C THR A 34 -1.22 -20.98 -5.04
N ILE A 35 -2.21 -20.12 -5.26
CA ILE A 35 -2.04 -18.67 -5.30
C ILE A 35 -2.51 -18.11 -3.96
N VAL A 36 -1.65 -17.35 -3.28
CA VAL A 36 -1.95 -16.73 -1.99
C VAL A 36 -1.59 -15.26 -2.01
N ASP A 37 -2.32 -14.48 -1.21
CA ASP A 37 -1.99 -13.08 -0.95
C ASP A 37 -1.27 -12.99 0.39
N GLU A 38 -0.07 -12.41 0.39
CA GLU A 38 0.71 -12.22 1.61
C GLU A 38 1.52 -10.95 1.54
N LEU A 39 1.94 -10.42 2.69
CA LEU A 39 2.82 -9.26 2.72
C LEU A 39 4.18 -9.67 2.12
N GLY A 40 4.64 -8.87 1.16
CA GLY A 40 5.93 -9.09 0.51
C GLY A 40 7.10 -8.59 1.31
N ASP A 41 8.27 -8.53 0.66
CA ASP A 41 9.50 -8.08 1.29
C ASP A 41 9.39 -6.64 1.77
N THR A 42 10.15 -6.32 2.82
CA THR A 42 10.17 -4.97 3.39
C THR A 42 10.92 -4.01 2.46
N ILE A 43 10.31 -2.85 2.20
CA ILE A 43 10.96 -1.72 1.53
C ILE A 43 11.40 -0.76 2.63
N TYR A 44 12.71 -0.52 2.73
CA TYR A 44 13.29 0.19 3.85
C TYR A 44 13.44 1.68 3.61
N GLY A 45 13.29 2.47 4.66
CA GLY A 45 13.72 3.87 4.69
C GLY A 45 12.94 4.80 3.77
N LEU A 46 11.62 4.66 3.69
CA LEU A 46 10.77 5.51 2.86
C LEU A 46 10.20 6.69 3.66
N PRO A 47 10.22 7.91 3.12
CA PRO A 47 9.44 9.00 3.70
C PRO A 47 7.94 8.71 3.57
N LEU A 48 7.12 9.33 4.43
CA LEU A 48 5.70 9.01 4.51
C LEU A 48 4.95 9.21 3.19
N ASP A 49 5.27 10.27 2.45
CA ASP A 49 4.62 10.51 1.15
C ASP A 49 4.91 9.39 0.15
N SER A 50 6.11 8.84 0.15
CA SER A 50 6.46 7.67 -0.68
C SER A 50 5.72 6.42 -0.24
N VAL A 51 5.56 6.22 1.06
CA VAL A 51 4.77 5.11 1.61
C VAL A 51 3.34 5.20 1.10
N MET A 52 2.69 6.37 1.22
CA MET A 52 1.32 6.57 0.77
C MET A 52 1.16 6.31 -0.74
N LYS A 53 2.08 6.83 -1.54
CA LYS A 53 2.05 6.65 -2.99
C LYS A 53 2.17 5.17 -3.38
N ARG A 54 3.04 4.43 -2.71
CA ARG A 54 3.22 3.00 -2.98
C ARG A 54 1.99 2.18 -2.59
N ILE A 55 1.36 2.50 -1.46
CA ILE A 55 0.12 1.84 -1.03
C ILE A 55 -0.99 2.09 -2.06
N VAL A 56 -1.18 3.33 -2.47
CA VAL A 56 -2.20 3.71 -3.46
C VAL A 56 -1.96 3.00 -4.79
N ALA A 57 -0.74 3.04 -5.30
CA ALA A 57 -0.39 2.39 -6.56
C ALA A 57 -0.65 0.87 -6.50
N ASN A 58 -0.31 0.24 -5.38
CA ASN A 58 -0.56 -1.18 -5.18
C ASN A 58 -2.06 -1.50 -5.16
N ARG A 59 -2.86 -0.69 -4.48
CA ARG A 59 -4.32 -0.86 -4.45
C ARG A 59 -4.95 -0.75 -5.83
N ILE A 60 -4.54 0.26 -6.60
CA ILE A 60 -5.05 0.44 -7.96
C ILE A 60 -4.67 -0.75 -8.86
N ALA A 61 -3.42 -1.20 -8.76
CA ALA A 61 -2.95 -2.35 -9.53
C ALA A 61 -3.75 -3.63 -9.20
N ARG A 62 -4.03 -3.86 -7.91
CA ARG A 62 -4.80 -5.02 -7.48
C ARG A 62 -6.26 -4.93 -7.90
N ASN A 63 -6.86 -3.75 -7.81
CA ASN A 63 -8.26 -3.54 -8.20
C ASN A 63 -8.48 -3.70 -9.71
N ASN A 64 -7.46 -3.47 -10.51
CA ASN A 64 -7.54 -3.50 -11.98
C ASN A 64 -6.72 -4.62 -12.59
N LYS A 65 -6.44 -5.66 -11.81
CA LYS A 65 -5.69 -6.82 -12.30
C LYS A 65 -6.36 -7.40 -13.55
N ASP A 66 -5.56 -7.61 -14.60
CA ASP A 66 -6.00 -8.14 -15.88
C ASP A 66 -6.99 -7.23 -16.63
N LYS A 67 -7.05 -5.94 -16.26
CA LYS A 67 -7.89 -4.94 -16.92
C LYS A 67 -7.02 -3.85 -17.55
N ALA A 68 -7.49 -3.33 -18.67
CA ALA A 68 -6.92 -2.10 -19.23
C ALA A 68 -7.78 -0.93 -18.77
N ILE A 69 -7.14 0.11 -18.25
CA ILE A 69 -7.82 1.34 -17.81
C ILE A 69 -7.17 2.55 -18.49
N THR A 70 -7.93 3.64 -18.57
CA THR A 70 -7.40 4.90 -19.10
C THR A 70 -6.58 5.63 -18.02
N MET A 71 -5.76 6.58 -18.45
CA MET A 71 -5.03 7.45 -17.51
C MET A 71 -6.01 8.23 -16.62
N LYS A 72 -7.13 8.67 -17.18
CA LYS A 72 -8.16 9.37 -16.42
C LYS A 72 -8.72 8.50 -15.31
N GLN A 73 -9.04 7.24 -15.60
CA GLN A 73 -9.53 6.28 -14.60
C GLN A 73 -8.48 6.05 -13.51
N TYR A 74 -7.21 5.92 -13.89
CA TYR A 74 -6.12 5.75 -12.94
C TYR A 74 -6.02 6.93 -11.98
N LEU A 75 -6.06 8.15 -12.52
CA LEU A 75 -5.97 9.37 -11.70
C LEU A 75 -7.18 9.55 -10.81
N ASP A 76 -8.38 9.19 -11.26
CA ASP A 76 -9.58 9.25 -10.43
C ASP A 76 -9.49 8.27 -9.26
N GLU A 77 -9.05 7.04 -9.51
CA GLU A 77 -8.83 6.04 -8.46
C GLU A 77 -7.71 6.48 -7.50
N TRP A 78 -6.66 7.09 -8.02
CA TRP A 78 -5.57 7.64 -7.21
C TRP A 78 -6.10 8.64 -6.18
N LYS A 79 -6.91 9.60 -6.64
CA LYS A 79 -7.49 10.60 -5.75
C LYS A 79 -8.37 9.97 -4.69
N GLN A 80 -9.20 9.01 -5.06
CA GLN A 80 -10.09 8.31 -4.13
C GLN A 80 -9.30 7.55 -3.07
N GLU A 81 -8.26 6.82 -3.45
CA GLU A 81 -7.45 6.05 -2.52
C GLU A 81 -6.63 6.96 -1.59
N MET A 82 -6.13 8.08 -2.10
CA MET A 82 -5.43 9.07 -1.26
C MET A 82 -6.34 9.65 -0.19
N VAL A 83 -7.59 9.94 -0.54
CA VAL A 83 -8.59 10.42 0.42
C VAL A 83 -8.89 9.36 1.47
N LYS A 84 -9.03 8.10 1.08
CA LYS A 84 -9.27 7.01 2.02
C LYS A 84 -8.14 6.87 3.03
N LEU A 85 -6.89 6.93 2.57
CA LEU A 85 -5.73 6.86 3.48
C LEU A 85 -5.71 8.04 4.45
N SER A 86 -5.99 9.24 3.96
CA SER A 86 -6.04 10.44 4.80
C SER A 86 -7.13 10.34 5.86
N ASN A 87 -8.30 9.82 5.50
CA ASN A 87 -9.41 9.64 6.44
C ASN A 87 -9.08 8.61 7.52
N LEU A 88 -8.39 7.53 7.16
CA LEU A 88 -7.95 6.53 8.15
C LEU A 88 -7.01 7.17 9.18
N SER A 89 -6.08 8.01 8.73
CA SER A 89 -5.17 8.72 9.62
C SER A 89 -5.91 9.63 10.58
N LEU A 90 -7.01 10.25 10.15
CA LEU A 90 -7.81 11.14 10.97
C LEU A 90 -8.69 10.38 11.97
N SER A 91 -9.16 9.20 11.60
CA SER A 91 -10.07 8.40 12.45
C SER A 91 -9.38 7.77 13.65
N ASP A 92 -8.06 7.70 13.65
CA ASP A 92 -7.25 7.14 14.75
C ASP A 92 -7.05 8.13 15.90
N LYS A 93 -7.62 9.30 15.82
CA LYS A 93 -7.47 10.32 16.88
C LYS A 93 -8.55 10.21 17.93
#